data_5f54a05da446229d72d972778909f4ab
#
_entry.id   5f54a05da446229d72d972778909f4ab
#
_cell.length_a   1.000
_cell.length_b   1.000
_cell.length_c   1.000
_cell.angle_alpha   90.00
_cell.angle_beta   90.00
_cell.angle_gamma   90.00
#
_symmetry.space_group_name_H-M   'P 1'
#
loop_
_entity.id
_entity.type
_entity.pdbx_description
1 polymer ?
#
loop_
_entity_poly.entity_id
_entity_poly.type
_entity_poly.pdbx_seq_one_letter_code
_entity_poly.pdbx_strand_id
1 'polypeptide(L)' 'HFPPGCTREQMSLMLRYHLNAVVGLMRSWTEEDSAHIDETVRDIYRMMAASMNAFAPGGATRLPEKLKD' A
#
# COMPACT_ATOMS: atom_id res chain seq x y z
N HIS A 1 15.09 3.24 11.62
CA HIS A 1 15.58 3.38 10.26
C HIS A 1 14.46 3.61 9.29
N PHE A 2 14.58 4.69 8.56
CA PHE A 2 13.61 4.99 7.52
C PHE A 2 14.21 4.70 6.17
N PRO A 3 13.39 4.25 5.21
CA PRO A 3 13.90 4.04 3.85
C PRO A 3 14.47 5.34 3.29
N PRO A 4 15.45 5.25 2.41
CA PRO A 4 15.98 6.45 1.77
C PRO A 4 14.85 7.21 1.09
N GLY A 5 14.88 8.53 1.24
CA GLY A 5 13.88 9.40 0.63
C GLY A 5 12.57 9.51 1.40
N CYS A 6 12.50 8.87 2.57
CA CYS A 6 11.28 8.88 3.38
C CYS A 6 11.54 9.68 4.65
N THR A 7 10.73 10.70 4.90
CA THR A 7 10.84 11.48 6.13
C THR A 7 10.11 10.77 7.26
N ARG A 8 10.33 11.25 8.49
CA ARG A 8 9.64 10.71 9.65
C ARG A 8 8.13 10.91 9.52
N GLU A 9 7.74 12.07 9.03
CA GLU A 9 6.33 12.36 8.84
C GLU A 9 5.69 11.44 7.81
N GLN A 10 6.41 11.18 6.73
CA GLN A 10 5.91 10.27 5.70
C GLN A 10 5.80 8.85 6.23
N MET A 11 6.77 8.41 7.04
CA MET A 11 6.70 7.08 7.64
C MET A 11 5.50 6.99 8.58
N SER A 12 5.28 8.02 9.40
CA SER A 12 4.15 8.03 10.31
C SER A 12 2.83 7.95 9.54
N LEU A 13 2.73 8.72 8.47
CA LEU A 13 1.52 8.69 7.64
C LEU A 13 1.32 7.32 7.01
N MET A 14 2.39 6.72 6.52
CA MET A 14 2.33 5.41 5.89
C MET A 14 1.84 4.34 6.86
N LEU A 15 2.35 4.38 8.10
CA LEU A 15 1.93 3.41 9.11
C LEU A 15 0.46 3.57 9.44
N ARG A 16 0.01 4.81 9.62
CA ARG A 16 -1.41 5.05 9.90
C ARG A 16 -2.28 4.61 8.73
N TYR A 17 -1.80 4.88 7.52
CA TYR A 17 -2.52 4.48 6.32
C TYR A 17 -2.69 2.97 6.27
N HIS A 18 -1.62 2.23 6.50
CA HIS A 18 -1.69 0.77 6.44
C HIS A 18 -2.53 0.19 7.56
N LEU A 19 -2.39 0.72 8.77
CA LEU A 19 -3.18 0.23 9.89
C LEU A 19 -4.67 0.44 9.65
N ASN A 20 -5.03 1.63 9.15
CA ASN A 20 -6.43 1.91 8.88
C ASN A 20 -6.95 1.07 7.72
N ALA A 21 -6.10 0.81 6.74
CA ALA A 21 -6.50 -0.03 5.61
C ALA A 21 -6.81 -1.45 6.08
N VAL A 22 -5.95 -2.00 6.93
CA VAL A 22 -6.15 -3.36 7.44
C VAL A 22 -7.44 -3.43 8.25
N VAL A 23 -7.63 -2.47 9.17
CA VAL A 23 -8.85 -2.46 9.99
C VAL A 23 -10.08 -2.31 9.11
N GLY A 24 -10.01 -1.41 8.12
CA GLY A 24 -11.13 -1.22 7.22
C GLY A 24 -11.46 -2.47 6.42
N LEU A 25 -10.44 -3.17 5.96
CA LEU A 25 -10.66 -4.42 5.22
C LEU A 25 -11.29 -5.49 6.11
N MET A 26 -10.84 -5.57 7.37
CA MET A 26 -11.41 -6.54 8.30
C MET A 26 -12.88 -6.25 8.55
N ARG A 27 -13.24 -4.97 8.64
CA ARG A 27 -14.62 -4.59 8.90
C ARG A 27 -15.51 -4.82 7.69
N SER A 28 -14.96 -4.71 6.50
CA SER A 28 -15.74 -4.83 5.26
C SER A 28 -15.53 -6.18 4.59
N TRP A 29 -14.89 -7.12 5.28
CA TRP A 29 -14.60 -8.43 4.71
C TRP A 29 -15.89 -9.12 4.28
N THR A 30 -15.88 -9.69 3.07
CA THR A 30 -17.05 -10.31 2.51
C THR A 30 -16.83 -11.81 2.36
N GLU A 31 -17.91 -12.52 2.09
CA GLU A 31 -17.80 -13.95 1.79
C GLU A 31 -17.04 -14.17 0.49
N GLU A 32 -17.19 -13.25 -0.44
CA GLU A 32 -16.44 -13.32 -1.69
C GLU A 32 -14.96 -13.25 -1.42
N ASP A 33 -14.55 -12.36 -0.53
CA ASP A 33 -13.14 -12.26 -0.16
C ASP A 33 -12.62 -13.56 0.41
N SER A 34 -13.41 -14.21 1.26
CA SER A 34 -13.03 -15.48 1.84
C SER A 34 -12.98 -16.59 0.80
N ALA A 35 -13.90 -16.57 -0.16
CA ALA A 35 -13.94 -17.59 -1.21
C ALA A 35 -12.69 -17.53 -2.08
N HIS A 36 -12.09 -16.35 -2.21
CA HIS A 36 -10.90 -16.16 -3.02
C HIS A 36 -9.76 -15.63 -2.16
N ILE A 37 -9.59 -16.25 -1.00
CA ILE A 37 -8.68 -15.73 0.03
C ILE A 37 -7.24 -15.58 -0.47
N ASP A 38 -6.76 -16.54 -1.24
CA ASP A 38 -5.37 -16.48 -1.72
C ASP A 38 -5.16 -15.29 -2.65
N GLU A 39 -6.10 -15.06 -3.54
CA GLU A 39 -5.99 -13.95 -4.47
C GLU A 39 -6.17 -12.62 -3.75
N THR A 40 -7.13 -12.59 -2.83
CA THR A 40 -7.40 -11.37 -2.07
C THR A 40 -6.18 -10.96 -1.25
N VAL A 41 -5.59 -11.91 -0.54
CA VAL A 41 -4.41 -11.63 0.27
C VAL A 41 -3.24 -11.20 -0.60
N ARG A 42 -3.07 -11.85 -1.74
CA ARG A 42 -2.00 -11.48 -2.66
C ARG A 42 -2.15 -10.05 -3.16
N ASP A 43 -3.37 -9.67 -3.49
CA ASP A 43 -3.61 -8.31 -3.98
C ASP A 43 -3.41 -7.29 -2.89
N ILE A 44 -3.85 -7.59 -1.67
CA ILE A 44 -3.62 -6.71 -0.53
C ILE A 44 -2.12 -6.51 -0.33
N TYR A 45 -1.38 -7.62 -0.39
CA TYR A 45 0.07 -7.56 -0.20
C TYR A 45 0.73 -6.70 -1.28
N ARG A 46 0.27 -6.84 -2.51
CA ARG A 46 0.81 -6.04 -3.61
C ARG A 46 0.56 -4.55 -3.39
N MET A 47 -0.65 -4.22 -2.95
CA MET A 47 -0.98 -2.82 -2.70
C MET A 47 -0.16 -2.26 -1.55
N MET A 48 0.04 -3.04 -0.50
CA MET A 48 0.85 -2.59 0.62
C MET A 48 2.30 -2.40 0.22
N ALA A 49 2.84 -3.33 -0.56
CA ALA A 49 4.21 -3.22 -1.03
C ALA A 49 4.40 -1.99 -1.90
N ALA A 50 3.45 -1.73 -2.78
CA ALA A 50 3.51 -0.55 -3.64
C ALA A 50 3.47 0.72 -2.81
N SER A 51 2.61 0.75 -1.79
CA SER A 51 2.52 1.91 -0.90
C SER A 51 3.83 2.16 -0.17
N MET A 52 4.45 1.09 0.32
CA MET A 52 5.70 1.24 1.06
C MET A 52 6.82 1.75 0.20
N ASN A 53 6.75 1.51 -1.10
CA ASN A 53 7.76 1.98 -2.03
C ASN A 53 7.47 3.36 -2.60
N ALA A 54 6.34 3.95 -2.22
CA ALA A 54 5.91 5.20 -2.83
C ALA A 54 6.93 6.32 -2.62
N PHE A 55 7.59 6.34 -1.46
CA PHE A 55 8.54 7.40 -1.13
C PHE A 55 9.99 6.98 -1.34
N ALA A 56 10.22 5.76 -1.81
CA ALA A 56 11.56 5.30 -2.07
C ALA A 56 12.11 5.97 -3.33
N PRO A 57 13.44 6.12 -3.44
CA PRO A 57 14.03 6.66 -4.66
C PRO A 57 13.55 5.85 -5.87
N GLY A 58 13.00 6.55 -6.85
CA GLY A 58 12.50 5.91 -8.06
C GLY A 58 11.10 5.35 -7.94
N GLY A 59 10.56 5.26 -6.72
CA GLY A 59 9.23 4.71 -6.54
C GLY A 59 8.16 5.58 -7.16
N ALA A 60 8.18 6.86 -6.84
CA ALA A 60 7.19 7.80 -7.35
C ALA A 60 7.41 8.13 -8.82
N THR A 61 8.57 7.82 -9.35
CA THR A 61 8.85 8.12 -10.76
C THR A 61 8.37 7.03 -11.69
N ARG A 62 7.75 6.01 -11.16
CA ARG A 62 7.24 4.92 -11.96
C ARG A 62 5.77 5.11 -12.30
N LEU A 63 5.40 6.34 -12.55
CA LEU A 63 4.05 6.64 -12.97
C LEU A 63 3.83 6.16 -14.39
N PRO A 64 2.59 5.72 -14.70
CA PRO A 64 2.29 5.38 -16.08
C PRO A 64 2.57 6.54 -17.01
N GLU A 65 2.94 6.21 -18.24
CA GLU A 65 3.30 7.22 -19.22
C GLU A 65 2.22 8.28 -19.36
N LYS A 66 0.98 7.86 -19.34
CA LYS A 66 -0.13 8.78 -19.53
C LYS A 66 -0.34 9.74 -18.37
N LEU A 67 0.27 9.47 -17.23
CA LEU A 67 0.16 10.35 -16.07
C LEU A 67 1.32 11.32 -15.95
N LYS A 68 2.33 11.18 -16.79
CA LYS A 68 3.49 12.03 -16.72
C LYS A 68 3.28 13.40 -17.35
N ASP A 69 2.33 13.50 -18.22
CA ASP A 69 2.06 14.76 -18.92
C ASP A 69 0.95 15.58 -18.25
#